data_6d10fc21475f082634ede878ca529347
#
_entry.id   6d10fc21475f082634ede878ca529347
#
_cell.length_a   1.000
_cell.length_b   1.000
_cell.length_c   1.000
_cell.angle_alpha   90.00
_cell.angle_beta   90.00
_cell.angle_gamma   90.00
#
_symmetry.space_group_name_H-M   'P 1'
#
loop_
_entity.id
_entity.type
_entity.pdbx_description
1 polymer ?
#
loop_
_entity_poly.entity_id
_entity_poly.type
_entity_poly.pdbx_seq_one_letter_code
_entity_poly.pdbx_strand_id
1 'polypeptide(L)'
;FIGQLDFMADKSLVRGMASAFDRVSGLSLERVREEVEKLLVSPFAARGLDLLVRTGLNECSCRIRENGRTEAVKILPELSHLVDLPQQKNFHKFDGWYHTLAVVNAAPPTLLLRWAALLHDVGKGMPGVRRIKDGKYTDYGHDLKGAEMAAEIFRRWRFPAAFAKRVVWLVENHMRYHYFSNVPEANVA
;
A
#
# COMPACT_ATOMS: atom_id res chain seq x y z
N PHE A 1 2.38 -17.65 4.66
CA PHE A 1 2.17 -18.32 5.96
C PHE A 1 1.75 -17.30 7.04
N ILE A 2 2.49 -16.19 7.27
CA ILE A 2 2.19 -15.20 8.32
C ILE A 2 0.78 -14.61 8.16
N GLY A 3 0.43 -14.15 6.97
CA GLY A 3 -0.90 -13.61 6.70
C GLY A 3 -2.04 -14.64 6.69
N GLN A 4 -1.74 -15.89 6.38
CA GLN A 4 -2.75 -16.95 6.25
C GLN A 4 -2.99 -17.74 7.54
N LEU A 5 -1.94 -18.00 8.32
CA LEU A 5 -1.94 -18.94 9.43
C LEU A 5 -1.69 -18.28 10.80
N ASP A 6 -1.67 -16.96 10.85
CA ASP A 6 -1.43 -16.19 12.08
C ASP A 6 -0.04 -16.45 12.72
N PHE A 7 0.94 -16.82 11.93
CA PHE A 7 2.29 -17.04 12.43
C PHE A 7 2.97 -15.72 12.76
N MET A 8 3.75 -15.74 13.83
CA MET A 8 4.66 -14.65 14.19
C MET A 8 6.04 -14.93 13.61
N ALA A 9 6.64 -13.92 12.98
CA ALA A 9 8.02 -14.04 12.53
C ALA A 9 8.96 -13.99 13.73
N ASP A 10 9.79 -15.01 13.91
CA ASP A 10 10.85 -14.99 14.91
C ASP A 10 11.93 -13.96 14.54
N LYS A 11 12.58 -13.37 15.54
CA LYS A 11 13.64 -12.37 15.34
C LYS A 11 14.82 -12.90 14.53
N SER A 12 15.12 -14.20 14.64
CA SER A 12 16.18 -14.83 13.85
C SER A 12 15.79 -14.95 12.37
N LEU A 13 14.52 -15.29 12.10
CA LEU A 13 13.97 -15.30 10.73
C LEU A 13 14.07 -13.90 10.09
N VAL A 14 13.62 -12.87 10.80
CA VAL A 14 13.66 -11.48 10.29
C VAL A 14 15.11 -11.06 9.96
N ARG A 15 16.06 -11.38 10.85
CA ARG A 15 17.49 -11.11 10.57
C ARG A 15 18.03 -11.91 9.39
N GLY A 16 17.60 -13.16 9.25
CA GLY A 16 18.01 -14.04 8.14
C GLY A 16 17.42 -13.63 6.80
N MET A 17 16.26 -12.95 6.77
CA MET A 17 15.62 -12.51 5.53
C MET A 17 16.51 -11.54 4.74
N ALA A 18 17.13 -10.58 5.41
CA ALA A 18 17.97 -9.58 4.75
C ALA A 18 19.09 -10.19 3.91
N SER A 19 19.71 -11.29 4.39
CA SER A 19 20.75 -12.01 3.63
C SER A 19 20.27 -12.72 2.37
N ALA A 20 18.94 -12.90 2.24
CA ALA A 20 18.31 -13.55 1.08
C ALA A 20 17.71 -12.56 0.07
N PHE A 21 17.74 -11.26 0.32
CA PHE A 21 17.11 -10.25 -0.55
C PHE A 21 17.68 -10.20 -1.96
N ASP A 22 18.95 -10.51 -2.15
CA ASP A 22 19.56 -10.61 -3.47
C ASP A 22 18.86 -11.65 -4.39
N ARG A 23 18.28 -12.70 -3.76
CA ARG A 23 17.52 -13.74 -4.47
C ARG A 23 16.20 -13.24 -5.04
N VAL A 24 15.65 -12.15 -4.51
CA VAL A 24 14.39 -11.55 -4.96
C VAL A 24 14.48 -11.10 -6.41
N SER A 25 15.65 -10.63 -6.82
CA SER A 25 15.93 -10.25 -8.22
C SER A 25 15.77 -11.40 -9.23
N GLY A 26 15.85 -12.64 -8.75
CA GLY A 26 15.62 -13.85 -9.54
C GLY A 26 14.13 -14.23 -9.68
N LEU A 27 13.24 -13.64 -8.92
CA LEU A 27 11.80 -13.94 -8.98
C LEU A 27 11.14 -13.20 -10.13
N SER A 28 10.17 -13.84 -10.80
CA SER A 28 9.35 -13.16 -11.79
C SER A 28 8.32 -12.24 -11.15
N LEU A 29 7.95 -11.17 -11.84
CA LEU A 29 6.93 -10.22 -11.39
C LEU A 29 5.59 -10.92 -11.15
N GLU A 30 5.19 -11.85 -12.02
CA GLU A 30 3.95 -12.60 -11.90
C GLU A 30 3.89 -13.35 -10.56
N ARG A 31 5.01 -14.02 -10.22
CA ARG A 31 5.09 -14.76 -8.94
C ARG A 31 5.03 -13.85 -7.73
N VAL A 32 5.73 -12.72 -7.77
CA VAL A 32 5.67 -11.70 -6.70
C VAL A 32 4.26 -11.15 -6.57
N ARG A 33 3.59 -10.86 -7.69
CA ARG A 33 2.21 -10.38 -7.70
C ARG A 33 1.25 -11.39 -7.08
N GLU A 34 1.32 -12.65 -7.48
CA GLU A 34 0.48 -13.72 -6.91
C GLU A 34 0.64 -13.84 -5.39
N GLU A 35 1.87 -13.79 -4.88
CA GLU A 35 2.11 -13.89 -3.44
C GLU A 35 1.60 -12.65 -2.67
N VAL A 36 1.76 -11.45 -3.24
CA VAL A 36 1.20 -10.23 -2.64
C VAL A 36 -0.32 -10.23 -2.68
N GLU A 37 -0.94 -10.69 -3.77
CA GLU A 37 -2.40 -10.81 -3.88
C GLU A 37 -2.97 -11.83 -2.88
N LYS A 38 -2.32 -12.99 -2.73
CA LYS A 38 -2.68 -13.97 -1.69
C LYS A 38 -2.55 -13.40 -0.28
N LEU A 39 -1.49 -12.63 -0.04
CA LEU A 39 -1.29 -11.94 1.23
C LEU A 39 -2.40 -10.94 1.50
N LEU A 40 -2.74 -10.10 0.52
CA LEU A 40 -3.76 -9.06 0.66
C LEU A 40 -5.14 -9.62 1.04
N VAL A 41 -5.56 -10.73 0.47
CA VAL A 41 -6.87 -11.33 0.77
C VAL A 41 -6.83 -12.26 1.98
N SER A 42 -5.67 -12.44 2.61
CA SER A 42 -5.56 -13.32 3.78
C SER A 42 -6.18 -12.68 5.04
N PRO A 43 -6.57 -13.51 6.03
CA PRO A 43 -7.19 -13.02 7.28
C PRO A 43 -6.30 -12.07 8.09
N PHE A 44 -4.99 -12.30 8.07
CA PHE A 44 -3.98 -11.54 8.82
C PHE A 44 -3.08 -10.72 7.89
N ALA A 45 -3.64 -10.14 6.84
CA ALA A 45 -2.91 -9.40 5.81
C ALA A 45 -1.98 -8.32 6.38
N ALA A 46 -2.46 -7.55 7.37
CA ALA A 46 -1.67 -6.50 8.01
C ALA A 46 -0.35 -7.01 8.59
N ARG A 47 -0.31 -8.19 9.19
CA ARG A 47 0.94 -8.75 9.76
C ARG A 47 1.98 -9.05 8.69
N GLY A 48 1.53 -9.65 7.59
CA GLY A 48 2.44 -9.97 6.49
C GLY A 48 2.91 -8.72 5.74
N LEU A 49 2.03 -7.73 5.57
CA LEU A 49 2.38 -6.42 4.99
C LEU A 49 3.35 -5.65 5.89
N ASP A 50 3.14 -5.68 7.22
CA ASP A 50 4.05 -5.04 8.16
C ASP A 50 5.45 -5.67 8.08
N LEU A 51 5.53 -6.99 8.05
CA LEU A 51 6.80 -7.69 7.84
C LEU A 51 7.45 -7.30 6.50
N LEU A 52 6.67 -7.30 5.40
CA LEU A 52 7.15 -6.93 4.06
C LEU A 52 7.83 -5.55 4.07
N VAL A 53 7.20 -4.56 4.70
CA VAL A 53 7.67 -3.17 4.69
C VAL A 53 8.77 -2.95 5.73
N ARG A 54 8.60 -3.43 6.96
CA ARG A 54 9.60 -3.21 8.02
C ARG A 54 10.92 -3.95 7.81
N THR A 55 10.92 -5.02 7.02
CA THR A 55 12.18 -5.69 6.63
C THR A 55 12.86 -5.06 5.42
N GLY A 56 12.18 -4.16 4.69
CA GLY A 56 12.68 -3.58 3.44
C GLY A 56 12.50 -4.48 2.22
N LEU A 57 11.77 -5.60 2.33
CA LEU A 57 11.51 -6.48 1.19
C LEU A 57 10.72 -5.78 0.08
N ASN A 58 9.86 -4.83 0.44
CA ASN A 58 9.12 -3.97 -0.50
C ASN A 58 10.03 -3.10 -1.38
N GLU A 59 11.26 -2.79 -0.94
CA GLU A 59 12.26 -1.99 -1.68
C GLU A 59 13.01 -2.82 -2.72
N CYS A 60 12.96 -4.15 -2.61
CA CYS A 60 13.62 -5.05 -3.53
C CYS A 60 13.05 -4.93 -4.95
N SER A 61 13.79 -5.46 -5.92
CA SER A 61 13.32 -5.59 -7.29
C SER A 61 13.17 -7.07 -7.63
N CYS A 62 12.13 -7.40 -8.37
CA CYS A 62 11.97 -8.64 -9.10
C CYS A 62 12.22 -8.40 -10.59
N ARG A 63 12.03 -9.41 -11.43
CA ARG A 63 12.30 -9.29 -12.89
C ARG A 63 11.04 -9.53 -13.71
N ILE A 64 10.96 -8.85 -14.84
CA ILE A 64 10.04 -9.16 -15.94
C ILE A 64 10.84 -9.54 -17.18
N ARG A 65 10.38 -10.53 -17.92
CA ARG A 65 10.92 -10.89 -19.23
C ARG A 65 9.91 -10.51 -20.31
N GLU A 66 10.34 -9.67 -21.24
CA GLU A 66 9.50 -9.26 -22.37
C GLU A 66 10.39 -9.09 -23.62
N ASN A 67 9.98 -9.65 -24.76
CA ASN A 67 10.69 -9.54 -26.04
C ASN A 67 12.20 -9.89 -25.96
N GLY A 68 12.54 -10.93 -25.17
CA GLY A 68 13.93 -11.37 -24.99
C GLY A 68 14.77 -10.50 -24.05
N ARG A 69 14.20 -9.41 -23.51
CA ARG A 69 14.87 -8.54 -22.53
C ARG A 69 14.40 -8.85 -21.12
N THR A 70 15.29 -8.67 -20.16
CA THR A 70 14.97 -8.77 -18.73
C THR A 70 15.11 -7.40 -18.10
N GLU A 71 14.06 -6.94 -17.43
CA GLU A 71 14.03 -5.65 -16.74
C GLU A 71 13.79 -5.88 -15.26
N ALA A 72 14.41 -5.04 -14.41
CA ALA A 72 14.17 -5.02 -12.98
C ALA A 72 12.93 -4.18 -12.67
N VAL A 73 12.04 -4.73 -11.84
CA VAL A 73 10.79 -4.07 -11.43
C VAL A 73 10.78 -3.96 -9.91
N LYS A 74 10.69 -2.74 -9.41
CA LYS A 74 10.52 -2.47 -7.96
C LYS A 74 9.21 -3.06 -7.44
N ILE A 75 9.27 -3.64 -6.24
CA ILE A 75 8.08 -4.23 -5.61
C ILE A 75 7.12 -3.11 -5.19
N LEU A 76 7.17 -2.59 -3.98
CA LEU A 76 6.28 -1.53 -3.50
C LEU A 76 7.05 -0.53 -2.61
N PRO A 77 8.10 0.15 -3.14
CA PRO A 77 8.88 1.10 -2.35
C PRO A 77 8.02 2.29 -1.89
N GLU A 78 6.91 2.56 -2.58
CA GLU A 78 5.98 3.64 -2.25
C GLU A 78 5.32 3.49 -0.88
N LEU A 79 5.40 2.32 -0.25
CA LEU A 79 4.83 2.11 1.08
C LEU A 79 5.76 2.54 2.21
N SER A 80 7.07 2.61 1.95
CA SER A 80 8.08 2.83 3.01
C SER A 80 7.94 4.18 3.71
N HIS A 81 7.58 5.24 2.99
CA HIS A 81 7.44 6.58 3.56
C HIS A 81 6.24 6.75 4.50
N LEU A 82 5.29 5.79 4.49
CA LEU A 82 4.17 5.77 5.42
C LEU A 82 4.58 5.32 6.83
N VAL A 83 5.71 4.60 6.95
CA VAL A 83 6.23 4.12 8.23
C VAL A 83 6.67 5.32 9.05
N ASP A 84 6.18 5.37 10.30
CA ASP A 84 6.40 6.46 11.23
C ASP A 84 5.99 7.86 10.69
N LEU A 85 5.18 7.90 9.62
CA LEU A 85 4.64 9.15 9.08
C LEU A 85 3.67 9.77 10.07
N PRO A 86 4.01 10.92 10.68
CA PRO A 86 3.17 11.51 11.72
C PRO A 86 1.85 11.99 11.13
N GLN A 87 0.76 11.73 11.85
CA GLN A 87 -0.57 12.20 11.53
C GLN A 87 -1.11 13.12 12.63
N GLN A 88 -2.21 13.82 12.34
CA GLN A 88 -2.84 14.71 13.31
C GLN A 88 -3.45 13.88 14.46
N LYS A 89 -2.90 14.01 15.68
CA LYS A 89 -3.29 13.20 16.85
C LYS A 89 -4.79 13.27 17.19
N ASN A 90 -5.46 14.37 16.88
CA ASN A 90 -6.89 14.53 17.16
C ASN A 90 -7.79 13.69 16.25
N PHE A 91 -7.27 13.24 15.09
CA PHE A 91 -8.03 12.49 14.10
C PHE A 91 -7.49 11.09 13.88
N HIS A 92 -6.23 10.83 14.21
CA HIS A 92 -5.57 9.56 13.95
C HIS A 92 -4.83 9.05 15.20
N LYS A 93 -5.20 7.83 15.60
CA LYS A 93 -4.54 7.12 16.72
C LYS A 93 -3.18 6.57 16.32
N PHE A 94 -2.96 6.34 15.04
CA PHE A 94 -1.81 5.64 14.46
C PHE A 94 -1.00 6.59 13.55
N ASP A 95 0.25 6.22 13.26
CA ASP A 95 1.01 6.78 12.14
C ASP A 95 0.37 6.40 10.79
N GLY A 96 0.95 6.89 9.68
CA GLY A 96 0.43 6.60 8.34
C GLY A 96 0.42 5.12 8.01
N TRP A 97 1.45 4.38 8.40
CA TRP A 97 1.55 2.96 8.09
C TRP A 97 0.57 2.10 8.91
N TYR A 98 0.54 2.27 10.23
CA TYR A 98 -0.40 1.52 11.07
C TYR A 98 -1.87 1.87 10.79
N HIS A 99 -2.15 3.11 10.38
CA HIS A 99 -3.47 3.48 9.86
C HIS A 99 -3.80 2.66 8.61
N THR A 100 -2.89 2.63 7.64
CA THR A 100 -3.05 1.85 6.40
C THR A 100 -3.29 0.37 6.69
N LEU A 101 -2.52 -0.23 7.60
CA LEU A 101 -2.71 -1.62 8.01
C LEU A 101 -4.08 -1.88 8.65
N ALA A 102 -4.55 -0.95 9.50
CA ALA A 102 -5.87 -1.04 10.12
C ALA A 102 -7.00 -0.99 9.07
N VAL A 103 -6.88 -0.10 8.08
CA VAL A 103 -7.84 0.02 6.96
C VAL A 103 -7.83 -1.25 6.09
N VAL A 104 -6.64 -1.79 5.78
CA VAL A 104 -6.52 -3.07 5.06
C VAL A 104 -7.24 -4.18 5.82
N ASN A 105 -7.03 -4.34 7.12
CA ASN A 105 -7.69 -5.40 7.90
C ASN A 105 -9.21 -5.23 7.97
N ALA A 106 -9.71 -4.00 8.04
CA ALA A 106 -11.13 -3.71 8.09
C ALA A 106 -11.84 -3.90 6.73
N ALA A 107 -11.10 -3.75 5.62
CA ALA A 107 -11.67 -3.90 4.28
C ALA A 107 -12.09 -5.36 4.01
N PRO A 108 -13.21 -5.60 3.28
CA PRO A 108 -13.56 -6.94 2.81
C PRO A 108 -12.41 -7.60 2.04
N PRO A 109 -12.20 -8.93 2.19
CA PRO A 109 -11.06 -9.64 1.63
C PRO A 109 -11.20 -9.90 0.12
N THR A 110 -11.44 -8.86 -0.65
CA THR A 110 -11.43 -8.89 -2.11
C THR A 110 -10.22 -8.12 -2.63
N LEU A 111 -9.61 -8.58 -3.71
CA LEU A 111 -8.42 -7.92 -4.27
C LEU A 111 -8.66 -6.43 -4.54
N LEU A 112 -9.82 -6.08 -5.10
CA LEU A 112 -10.16 -4.70 -5.41
C LEU A 112 -10.10 -3.79 -4.18
N LEU A 113 -10.81 -4.18 -3.11
CA LEU A 113 -10.93 -3.36 -1.90
C LEU A 113 -9.65 -3.38 -1.08
N ARG A 114 -8.94 -4.50 -1.04
CA ARG A 114 -7.66 -4.62 -0.31
C ARG A 114 -6.54 -3.82 -0.98
N TRP A 115 -6.47 -3.79 -2.30
CA TRP A 115 -5.55 -2.92 -3.02
C TRP A 115 -5.90 -1.44 -2.82
N ALA A 116 -7.19 -1.08 -2.89
CA ALA A 116 -7.63 0.28 -2.61
C ALA A 116 -7.28 0.69 -1.17
N ALA A 117 -7.54 -0.18 -0.18
CA ALA A 117 -7.19 0.04 1.22
C ALA A 117 -5.68 0.19 1.44
N LEU A 118 -4.84 -0.60 0.76
CA LEU A 118 -3.39 -0.49 0.86
C LEU A 118 -2.86 0.83 0.31
N LEU A 119 -3.48 1.35 -0.74
CA LEU A 119 -2.98 2.51 -1.48
C LEU A 119 -3.74 3.81 -1.20
N HIS A 120 -4.83 3.80 -0.39
CA HIS A 120 -5.69 4.97 -0.21
C HIS A 120 -4.91 6.21 0.25
N ASP A 121 -3.98 6.03 1.16
CA ASP A 121 -3.19 7.09 1.79
C ASP A 121 -1.74 7.18 1.25
N VAL A 122 -1.39 6.46 0.19
CA VAL A 122 -0.02 6.43 -0.34
C VAL A 122 0.49 7.80 -0.80
N GLY A 123 -0.40 8.75 -1.07
CA GLY A 123 -0.05 10.12 -1.39
C GLY A 123 0.25 11.03 -0.18
N LYS A 124 -0.06 10.60 1.06
CA LYS A 124 0.23 11.38 2.27
C LYS A 124 1.74 11.54 2.48
N GLY A 125 2.14 12.68 3.02
CA GLY A 125 3.55 12.95 3.30
C GLY A 125 4.41 13.31 2.08
N MET A 126 3.87 13.21 0.87
CA MET A 126 4.61 13.48 -0.35
C MET A 126 4.96 14.96 -0.52
N PRO A 127 6.12 15.29 -1.16
CA PRO A 127 6.45 16.66 -1.52
C PRO A 127 5.32 17.35 -2.30
N GLY A 128 4.98 18.57 -1.91
CA GLY A 128 3.89 19.33 -2.50
C GLY A 128 2.49 19.01 -1.96
N VAL A 129 2.32 17.89 -1.28
CA VAL A 129 1.07 17.46 -0.62
C VAL A 129 1.09 17.84 0.86
N ARG A 130 2.10 17.34 1.59
CA ARG A 130 2.22 17.62 3.03
C ARG A 130 2.58 19.05 3.29
N ARG A 131 1.81 19.68 4.19
CA ARG A 131 2.10 21.01 4.75
C ARG A 131 2.07 20.95 6.26
N ILE A 132 2.86 21.81 6.90
CA ILE A 132 2.87 21.99 8.34
C ILE A 132 2.52 23.45 8.60
N LYS A 133 1.42 23.70 9.31
CA LYS A 133 0.99 25.02 9.72
C LYS A 133 0.60 24.98 11.20
N ASP A 134 1.17 25.86 12.01
CA ASP A 134 0.90 25.94 13.45
C ASP A 134 1.04 24.58 14.17
N GLY A 135 2.06 23.81 13.81
CA GLY A 135 2.33 22.49 14.36
C GLY A 135 1.34 21.40 13.92
N LYS A 136 0.45 21.69 12.97
CA LYS A 136 -0.54 20.75 12.42
C LYS A 136 -0.11 20.26 11.05
N TYR A 137 -0.25 18.93 10.84
CA TYR A 137 -0.03 18.32 9.54
C TYR A 137 -1.31 18.36 8.70
N THR A 138 -1.17 18.73 7.44
CA THR A 138 -2.27 18.62 6.45
C THR A 138 -1.72 18.01 5.18
N ASP A 139 -2.49 17.12 4.57
CA ASP A 139 -2.12 16.40 3.35
C ASP A 139 -3.22 16.60 2.28
N TYR A 140 -3.62 17.85 2.03
CA TYR A 140 -4.62 18.14 1.00
C TYR A 140 -4.13 17.71 -0.37
N GLY A 141 -4.99 16.96 -1.11
CA GLY A 141 -4.68 16.41 -2.42
C GLY A 141 -3.90 15.10 -2.38
N HIS A 142 -3.77 14.45 -1.18
CA HIS A 142 -3.15 13.13 -1.09
C HIS A 142 -3.94 12.05 -1.84
N ASP A 143 -5.23 12.20 -1.98
CA ASP A 143 -6.13 11.37 -2.76
C ASP A 143 -5.75 11.39 -4.26
N LEU A 144 -5.61 12.58 -4.84
CA LEU A 144 -5.17 12.76 -6.23
C LEU A 144 -3.73 12.25 -6.42
N LYS A 145 -2.82 12.63 -5.52
CA LYS A 145 -1.42 12.15 -5.57
C LYS A 145 -1.33 10.65 -5.40
N GLY A 146 -2.11 10.07 -4.50
CA GLY A 146 -2.21 8.64 -4.29
C GLY A 146 -2.73 7.91 -5.53
N ALA A 147 -3.72 8.48 -6.23
CA ALA A 147 -4.24 7.93 -7.48
C ALA A 147 -3.17 7.88 -8.59
N GLU A 148 -2.36 8.95 -8.74
CA GLU A 148 -1.22 8.96 -9.67
C GLU A 148 -0.22 7.85 -9.33
N MET A 149 0.16 7.72 -8.04
CA MET A 149 1.10 6.70 -7.57
C MET A 149 0.53 5.29 -7.77
N ALA A 150 -0.75 5.07 -7.46
CA ALA A 150 -1.43 3.80 -7.69
C ALA A 150 -1.44 3.42 -9.18
N ALA A 151 -1.74 4.36 -10.07
CA ALA A 151 -1.72 4.12 -11.52
C ALA A 151 -0.32 3.68 -11.99
N GLU A 152 0.75 4.31 -11.48
CA GLU A 152 2.12 3.95 -11.81
C GLU A 152 2.49 2.55 -11.28
N ILE A 153 2.09 2.20 -10.04
CA ILE A 153 2.29 0.86 -9.47
C ILE A 153 1.61 -0.19 -10.35
N PHE A 154 0.34 -0.01 -10.71
CA PHE A 154 -0.40 -0.97 -11.52
C PHE A 154 0.17 -1.09 -12.95
N ARG A 155 0.62 0.01 -13.54
CA ARG A 155 1.31 0.01 -14.83
C ARG A 155 2.62 -0.80 -14.74
N ARG A 156 3.45 -0.51 -13.74
CA ARG A 156 4.72 -1.19 -13.49
C ARG A 156 4.53 -2.69 -13.23
N TRP A 157 3.46 -3.06 -12.53
CA TRP A 157 3.12 -4.44 -12.20
C TRP A 157 2.29 -5.16 -13.27
N ARG A 158 2.08 -4.52 -14.42
CA ARG A 158 1.34 -5.10 -15.57
C ARG A 158 -0.04 -5.64 -15.19
N PHE A 159 -0.80 -4.90 -14.37
CA PHE A 159 -2.18 -5.24 -14.07
C PHE A 159 -3.10 -4.98 -15.28
N PRO A 160 -4.21 -5.74 -15.40
CA PRO A 160 -5.23 -5.44 -16.39
C PRO A 160 -5.78 -4.02 -16.22
N ALA A 161 -5.88 -3.26 -17.31
CA ALA A 161 -6.28 -1.85 -17.27
C ALA A 161 -7.64 -1.61 -16.60
N ALA A 162 -8.60 -2.52 -16.79
CA ALA A 162 -9.92 -2.43 -16.18
C ALA A 162 -9.85 -2.55 -14.64
N PHE A 163 -9.02 -3.44 -14.12
CA PHE A 163 -8.79 -3.57 -12.68
C PHE A 163 -8.08 -2.34 -12.12
N ALA A 164 -6.98 -1.92 -12.76
CA ALA A 164 -6.23 -0.75 -12.36
C ALA A 164 -7.10 0.51 -12.26
N LYS A 165 -7.92 0.79 -13.29
CA LYS A 165 -8.84 1.94 -13.30
C LYS A 165 -9.80 1.94 -12.11
N ARG A 166 -10.32 0.78 -11.71
CA ARG A 166 -11.25 0.67 -10.57
C ARG A 166 -10.56 0.98 -9.25
N VAL A 167 -9.34 0.44 -9.03
CA VAL A 167 -8.60 0.72 -7.78
C VAL A 167 -8.17 2.18 -7.73
N VAL A 168 -7.64 2.72 -8.83
CA VAL A 168 -7.24 4.14 -8.93
C VAL A 168 -8.42 5.05 -8.62
N TRP A 169 -9.60 4.77 -9.18
CA TRP A 169 -10.82 5.51 -8.89
C TRP A 169 -11.20 5.47 -7.40
N LEU A 170 -11.08 4.30 -6.74
CA LEU A 170 -11.35 4.18 -5.31
C LEU A 170 -10.35 5.00 -4.48
N VAL A 171 -9.07 4.98 -4.83
CA VAL A 171 -8.03 5.79 -4.17
C VAL A 171 -8.31 7.29 -4.34
N GLU A 172 -8.63 7.73 -5.55
CA GLU A 172 -8.94 9.13 -5.86
C GLU A 172 -10.16 9.66 -5.10
N ASN A 173 -11.14 8.78 -4.86
CA ASN A 173 -12.43 9.19 -4.32
C ASN A 173 -12.66 8.76 -2.85
N HIS A 174 -11.65 8.21 -2.16
CA HIS A 174 -11.84 7.68 -0.81
C HIS A 174 -12.23 8.76 0.21
N MET A 175 -11.89 10.03 -0.02
CA MET A 175 -12.26 11.15 0.83
C MET A 175 -13.69 11.64 0.62
N ARG A 176 -14.39 11.24 -0.45
CA ARG A 176 -15.74 11.76 -0.76
C ARG A 176 -16.74 11.46 0.35
N TYR A 177 -16.72 10.24 0.90
CA TYR A 177 -17.62 9.89 2.00
C TYR A 177 -17.42 10.81 3.21
N HIS A 178 -16.17 11.15 3.52
CA HIS A 178 -15.85 12.06 4.62
C HIS A 178 -16.42 13.46 4.39
N TYR A 179 -16.36 13.96 3.16
CA TYR A 179 -16.98 15.27 2.82
C TYR A 179 -18.49 15.22 2.97
N PHE A 180 -19.14 14.18 2.46
CA PHE A 180 -20.61 14.05 2.54
C PHE A 180 -21.11 13.83 3.97
N SER A 181 -20.41 13.05 4.79
CA SER A 181 -20.81 12.80 6.18
C SER A 181 -20.69 14.02 7.08
N ASN A 182 -19.88 15.00 6.72
CA ASN A 182 -19.68 16.23 7.50
C ASN A 182 -20.55 17.41 7.00
N VAL A 183 -21.35 17.23 5.95
CA VAL A 183 -22.29 18.24 5.43
C VAL A 183 -23.69 17.80 5.78
N PRO A 184 -24.41 18.48 6.72
CA PRO A 184 -25.72 18.07 7.19
C PRO A 184 -26.80 18.00 6.10
N GLU A 185 -26.59 18.67 4.97
CA GLU A 185 -27.54 18.80 3.87
C GLU A 185 -27.20 17.92 2.65
N ALA A 186 -26.17 17.07 2.73
CA ALA A 186 -25.85 16.17 1.62
C ALA A 186 -26.92 15.07 1.53
N ASN A 187 -27.87 15.24 0.63
CA ASN A 187 -28.75 14.15 0.19
C ASN A 187 -27.92 13.09 -0.51
N VAL A 188 -27.65 12.01 0.21
CA VAL A 188 -27.06 10.80 -0.35
C VAL A 188 -28.21 10.03 -1.00
N ALA A 189 -28.41 10.25 -2.32
CA ALA A 189 -29.31 9.44 -3.13
C ALA A 189 -28.58 8.21 -3.65
#